data_ef4bed0f369baf4d940963f2c1ff2519
#
_entry.id   ef4bed0f369baf4d940963f2c1ff2519
#
_cell.length_a   1.000
_cell.length_b   1.000
_cell.length_c   1.000
_cell.angle_alpha   90.00
_cell.angle_beta   90.00
_cell.angle_gamma   90.00
#
_symmetry.space_group_name_H-M   'P 1'
#
loop_
_entity.id
_entity.type
_entity.pdbx_description
1 polymer ?
#
loop_
_entity_poly.entity_id
_entity_poly.type
_entity_poly.pdbx_seq_one_letter_code
_entity_poly.pdbx_strand_id
1 'polypeptide(L)'
;MTVLKALFWASLGGLAWTHVGYPLAAAALTRVRSRAVAKDEVTPTVTLIVPAHDEEDVIGARVENLLELDYPEDKLQVVVASDGSTDRTDEIVSSYDHGRVRLLPCDRAGKLPALNRAVRETESEVLAFGDANATWAPDALRKLVRSFADPDVAYVCGQVRFGRQDGTNKEGVYWRYEMWLRQSESALGSITGGNGAIYAVRRSDYVEWPFGHDLGFPNLMVQRGRRAVYEPEALAYEKPSRDIEDEYRRKVRMLPWSWRHLFEAKSLRGVPPVYLAELLSHRVLRYGSGFLHVTLLATSIALVGEGWPYAAALAAQAAWLALAAAGKLKLPVPGAGLAYYYLLMTWATVVALGRYLREGAPLMWEKAEGTR
;
A
#
# COMPACT_ATOMS: atom_id res chain seq x y z
N MET A 1 23.58 -32.89 0.14
CA MET A 1 24.35 -31.84 0.82
C MET A 1 24.44 -30.55 -0.02
N THR A 2 24.90 -30.59 -1.28
CA THR A 2 25.06 -29.39 -2.14
C THR A 2 23.77 -28.57 -2.29
N VAL A 3 22.64 -29.23 -2.54
CA VAL A 3 21.32 -28.57 -2.68
C VAL A 3 20.91 -27.85 -1.38
N LEU A 4 21.08 -28.50 -0.21
CA LEU A 4 20.73 -27.86 1.07
C LEU A 4 21.62 -26.63 1.34
N LYS A 5 22.93 -26.69 1.03
CA LYS A 5 23.83 -25.55 1.13
C LYS A 5 23.41 -24.42 0.17
N ALA A 6 23.03 -24.74 -1.06
CA ALA A 6 22.52 -23.74 -2.02
C ALA A 6 21.22 -23.10 -1.52
N LEU A 7 20.26 -23.86 -1.01
CA LEU A 7 19.01 -23.34 -0.44
C LEU A 7 19.28 -22.46 0.80
N PHE A 8 20.20 -22.83 1.67
CA PHE A 8 20.60 -22.03 2.83
C PHE A 8 21.10 -20.66 2.38
N TRP A 9 22.12 -20.63 1.50
CA TRP A 9 22.74 -19.36 1.07
C TRP A 9 21.79 -18.51 0.21
N ALA A 10 20.94 -19.14 -0.61
CA ALA A 10 19.93 -18.43 -1.38
C ALA A 10 18.87 -17.78 -0.46
N SER A 11 18.44 -18.49 0.59
CA SER A 11 17.47 -17.95 1.55
C SER A 11 18.07 -16.84 2.39
N LEU A 12 19.28 -17.02 2.93
CA LEU A 12 19.99 -15.99 3.69
C LEU A 12 20.28 -14.75 2.82
N GLY A 13 20.81 -14.97 1.62
CA GLY A 13 21.09 -13.89 0.68
C GLY A 13 19.83 -13.16 0.22
N GLY A 14 18.73 -13.87 -0.06
CA GLY A 14 17.44 -13.28 -0.40
C GLY A 14 16.86 -12.41 0.71
N LEU A 15 16.92 -12.87 1.95
CA LEU A 15 16.48 -12.09 3.12
C LEU A 15 17.36 -10.86 3.35
N ALA A 16 18.69 -11.01 3.32
CA ALA A 16 19.60 -9.89 3.45
C ALA A 16 19.41 -8.87 2.33
N TRP A 17 19.21 -9.34 1.10
CA TRP A 17 18.98 -8.48 -0.03
C TRP A 17 17.67 -7.69 0.09
N THR A 18 16.53 -8.34 0.27
CA THR A 18 15.23 -7.65 0.25
C THR A 18 15.05 -6.66 1.40
N HIS A 19 15.66 -6.91 2.57
CA HIS A 19 15.49 -6.05 3.75
C HIS A 19 16.59 -5.00 3.94
N VAL A 20 17.78 -5.23 3.41
CA VAL A 20 18.93 -4.33 3.59
C VAL A 20 19.61 -3.98 2.27
N GLY A 21 20.02 -4.98 1.49
CA GLY A 21 20.79 -4.78 0.27
C GLY A 21 20.05 -3.94 -0.77
N TYR A 22 18.84 -4.32 -1.12
CA TYR A 22 18.04 -3.61 -2.09
C TYR A 22 17.71 -2.16 -1.70
N PRO A 23 17.21 -1.87 -0.48
CA PRO A 23 16.96 -0.48 -0.08
C PRO A 23 18.19 0.41 -0.13
N LEU A 24 19.34 -0.09 0.30
CA LEU A 24 20.61 0.64 0.21
C LEU A 24 21.06 0.82 -1.25
N ALA A 25 20.91 -0.21 -2.08
CA ALA A 25 21.21 -0.13 -3.51
C ALA A 25 20.28 0.87 -4.23
N ALA A 26 18.98 0.85 -3.94
CA ALA A 26 18.02 1.81 -4.49
C ALA A 26 18.40 3.24 -4.10
N ALA A 27 18.67 3.50 -2.81
CA ALA A 27 19.08 4.82 -2.34
C ALA A 27 20.43 5.27 -2.89
N ALA A 28 21.38 4.35 -3.08
CA ALA A 28 22.67 4.68 -3.71
C ALA A 28 22.49 5.01 -5.20
N LEU A 29 21.63 4.25 -5.89
CA LEU A 29 21.37 4.45 -7.31
C LEU A 29 20.68 5.80 -7.59
N THR A 30 19.85 6.31 -6.68
CA THR A 30 19.25 7.66 -6.84
C THR A 30 20.28 8.77 -6.92
N ARG A 31 21.48 8.59 -6.37
CA ARG A 31 22.55 9.60 -6.44
C ARG A 31 23.17 9.75 -7.82
N VAL A 32 23.09 8.70 -8.64
CA VAL A 32 23.67 8.68 -9.99
C VAL A 32 22.62 8.63 -11.09
N ARG A 33 21.40 8.22 -10.77
CA ARG A 33 20.31 8.07 -11.73
C ARG A 33 18.98 8.48 -11.09
N SER A 34 18.81 9.77 -10.83
CA SER A 34 17.53 10.31 -10.41
C SER A 34 16.75 10.85 -11.61
N ARG A 35 15.45 10.55 -11.65
CA ARG A 35 14.52 11.11 -12.60
C ARG A 35 13.55 12.02 -11.83
N ALA A 36 13.88 13.29 -11.72
CA ALA A 36 13.01 14.27 -11.07
C ALA A 36 11.62 14.29 -11.71
N VAL A 37 10.61 14.66 -10.95
CA VAL A 37 9.26 14.94 -11.41
C VAL A 37 9.14 16.44 -11.59
N ALA A 38 8.74 16.89 -12.77
CA ALA A 38 8.37 18.29 -12.97
C ALA A 38 7.10 18.59 -12.19
N LYS A 39 7.19 19.53 -11.25
CA LYS A 39 6.06 19.95 -10.41
C LYS A 39 5.77 21.43 -10.65
N ASP A 40 4.49 21.75 -10.78
CA ASP A 40 4.04 23.14 -10.91
C ASP A 40 2.68 23.30 -10.20
N GLU A 41 2.35 24.54 -9.86
CA GLU A 41 1.06 24.90 -9.27
C GLU A 41 -0.04 24.83 -10.34
N VAL A 42 -0.48 23.60 -10.62
CA VAL A 42 -1.57 23.35 -11.57
C VAL A 42 -2.87 23.06 -10.82
N THR A 43 -3.98 23.49 -11.39
CA THR A 43 -5.32 23.25 -10.84
C THR A 43 -6.23 22.63 -11.92
N PRO A 44 -5.97 21.36 -12.35
CA PRO A 44 -6.87 20.68 -13.27
C PRO A 44 -8.27 20.48 -12.63
N THR A 45 -9.26 20.16 -13.43
CA THR A 45 -10.54 19.68 -12.90
C THR A 45 -10.34 18.31 -12.24
N VAL A 46 -10.87 18.12 -11.03
CA VAL A 46 -10.72 16.90 -10.23
C VAL A 46 -12.07 16.36 -9.83
N THR A 47 -12.28 15.06 -10.05
CA THR A 47 -13.31 14.32 -9.32
C THR A 47 -12.64 13.49 -8.25
N LEU A 48 -12.99 13.74 -6.98
CA LEU A 48 -12.56 12.95 -5.84
C LEU A 48 -13.61 11.90 -5.51
N ILE A 49 -13.25 10.64 -5.68
CA ILE A 49 -14.15 9.49 -5.54
C ILE A 49 -13.86 8.79 -4.22
N VAL A 50 -14.90 8.65 -3.39
CA VAL A 50 -14.87 7.94 -2.11
C VAL A 50 -15.78 6.71 -2.21
N PRO A 51 -15.23 5.50 -2.22
CA PRO A 51 -16.04 4.30 -2.12
C PRO A 51 -16.52 4.12 -0.68
N ALA A 52 -17.80 3.86 -0.50
CA ALA A 52 -18.42 3.66 0.82
C ALA A 52 -19.25 2.38 0.86
N HIS A 53 -19.26 1.67 1.98
CA HIS A 53 -20.20 0.61 2.29
C HIS A 53 -20.39 0.52 3.80
N ASP A 54 -21.59 0.87 4.27
CA ASP A 54 -21.95 0.95 5.68
C ASP A 54 -20.96 1.80 6.51
N GLU A 55 -20.75 3.04 6.12
CA GLU A 55 -19.76 3.97 6.70
C GLU A 55 -20.41 5.13 7.48
N GLU A 56 -21.65 4.92 8.02
CA GLU A 56 -22.42 5.97 8.72
C GLU A 56 -21.62 6.70 9.81
N ASP A 57 -20.70 5.99 10.50
CA ASP A 57 -19.90 6.55 11.59
C ASP A 57 -18.86 7.57 11.15
N VAL A 58 -18.42 7.54 9.87
CA VAL A 58 -17.28 8.34 9.39
C VAL A 58 -17.58 9.17 8.15
N ILE A 59 -18.59 8.81 7.36
CA ILE A 59 -18.82 9.42 6.04
C ILE A 59 -19.15 10.92 6.12
N GLY A 60 -19.87 11.37 7.14
CA GLY A 60 -20.17 12.78 7.34
C GLY A 60 -18.90 13.61 7.52
N ALA A 61 -18.07 13.22 8.50
CA ALA A 61 -16.78 13.89 8.73
C ALA A 61 -15.85 13.82 7.51
N ARG A 62 -15.95 12.74 6.71
CA ARG A 62 -15.20 12.62 5.47
C ARG A 62 -15.64 13.64 4.42
N VAL A 63 -16.94 13.80 4.20
CA VAL A 63 -17.48 14.79 3.25
C VAL A 63 -17.08 16.20 3.67
N GLU A 64 -17.22 16.55 4.94
CA GLU A 64 -16.79 17.85 5.50
C GLU A 64 -15.31 18.11 5.22
N ASN A 65 -14.44 17.15 5.55
CA ASN A 65 -13.01 17.25 5.28
C ASN A 65 -12.70 17.49 3.79
N LEU A 66 -13.44 16.89 2.88
CA LEU A 66 -13.23 17.08 1.44
C LEU A 66 -13.73 18.43 0.92
N LEU A 67 -14.78 18.97 1.54
CA LEU A 67 -15.29 20.31 1.21
C LEU A 67 -14.36 21.43 1.70
N GLU A 68 -13.57 21.18 2.76
CA GLU A 68 -12.60 22.10 3.33
C GLU A 68 -11.22 22.07 2.65
N LEU A 69 -11.02 21.23 1.62
CA LEU A 69 -9.75 21.20 0.89
C LEU A 69 -9.46 22.54 0.21
N ASP A 70 -8.20 23.00 0.32
CA ASP A 70 -7.71 24.18 -0.40
C ASP A 70 -7.58 23.89 -1.91
N TYR A 71 -8.71 23.93 -2.58
CA TYR A 71 -8.82 23.72 -4.03
C TYR A 71 -9.93 24.59 -4.61
N PRO A 72 -9.80 25.12 -5.87
CA PRO A 72 -10.87 25.91 -6.48
C PRO A 72 -12.19 25.15 -6.52
N GLU A 73 -13.24 25.77 -6.00
CA GLU A 73 -14.56 25.12 -5.82
C GLU A 73 -15.17 24.68 -7.14
N ASP A 74 -15.01 25.46 -8.19
CA ASP A 74 -15.48 25.18 -9.54
C ASP A 74 -14.72 24.04 -10.24
N LYS A 75 -13.60 23.59 -9.66
CA LYS A 75 -12.73 22.55 -10.21
C LYS A 75 -12.71 21.26 -9.39
N LEU A 76 -13.43 21.18 -8.27
CA LEU A 76 -13.49 20.01 -7.42
C LEU A 76 -14.92 19.47 -7.31
N GLN A 77 -15.13 18.23 -7.74
CA GLN A 77 -16.33 17.46 -7.48
C GLN A 77 -16.00 16.28 -6.55
N VAL A 78 -16.85 16.03 -5.58
CA VAL A 78 -16.79 14.88 -4.68
C VAL A 78 -17.89 13.89 -5.06
N VAL A 79 -17.53 12.63 -5.29
CA VAL A 79 -18.50 11.57 -5.58
C VAL A 79 -18.33 10.47 -4.53
N VAL A 80 -19.37 10.24 -3.74
CA VAL A 80 -19.43 9.09 -2.84
C VAL A 80 -20.11 7.95 -3.56
N ALA A 81 -19.32 6.92 -3.92
CA ALA A 81 -19.81 5.71 -4.57
C ALA A 81 -20.22 4.69 -3.49
N SER A 82 -21.51 4.63 -3.18
CA SER A 82 -22.08 3.74 -2.17
C SER A 82 -22.33 2.36 -2.74
N ASP A 83 -21.57 1.35 -2.28
CA ASP A 83 -21.61 -0.05 -2.72
C ASP A 83 -22.70 -0.83 -1.96
N GLY A 84 -23.97 -0.47 -2.16
CA GLY A 84 -25.11 -1.13 -1.53
C GLY A 84 -25.09 -1.00 -0.01
N SER A 85 -24.92 0.22 0.52
CA SER A 85 -25.00 0.49 1.95
C SER A 85 -26.43 0.21 2.48
N THR A 86 -26.50 -0.34 3.69
CA THR A 86 -27.75 -0.70 4.36
C THR A 86 -27.99 0.11 5.64
N ASP A 87 -26.98 0.87 6.07
CA ASP A 87 -27.03 1.82 7.19
C ASP A 87 -27.42 3.23 6.71
N ARG A 88 -27.15 4.25 7.51
CA ARG A 88 -27.48 5.64 7.19
C ARG A 88 -26.47 6.34 6.28
N THR A 89 -25.52 5.63 5.69
CA THR A 89 -24.47 6.21 4.82
C THR A 89 -25.08 7.06 3.71
N ASP A 90 -26.05 6.53 2.96
CA ASP A 90 -26.67 7.21 1.83
C ASP A 90 -27.51 8.41 2.26
N GLU A 91 -28.25 8.29 3.37
CA GLU A 91 -29.00 9.38 4.00
C GLU A 91 -28.08 10.54 4.38
N ILE A 92 -26.96 10.24 5.06
CA ILE A 92 -25.98 11.24 5.49
C ILE A 92 -25.39 11.97 4.29
N VAL A 93 -24.92 11.26 3.26
CA VAL A 93 -24.34 11.90 2.07
C VAL A 93 -25.37 12.75 1.33
N SER A 94 -26.62 12.27 1.21
CA SER A 94 -27.71 12.99 0.55
C SER A 94 -28.14 14.26 1.29
N SER A 95 -27.86 14.35 2.59
CA SER A 95 -28.17 15.55 3.40
C SER A 95 -27.25 16.75 3.11
N TYR A 96 -26.11 16.53 2.45
CA TYR A 96 -25.24 17.61 2.01
C TYR A 96 -25.83 18.25 0.73
N ASP A 97 -26.63 19.27 0.93
CA ASP A 97 -27.16 20.11 -0.17
C ASP A 97 -26.02 21.05 -0.70
N HIS A 98 -25.01 20.44 -1.30
CA HIS A 98 -23.85 21.11 -1.81
C HIS A 98 -23.59 20.68 -3.25
N GLY A 99 -23.65 21.59 -4.21
CA GLY A 99 -23.51 21.28 -5.64
C GLY A 99 -22.19 20.55 -6.03
N ARG A 100 -21.22 20.49 -5.12
CA ARG A 100 -19.94 19.78 -5.30
C ARG A 100 -19.98 18.34 -4.79
N VAL A 101 -20.99 17.93 -4.02
CA VAL A 101 -21.11 16.56 -3.46
C VAL A 101 -22.21 15.81 -4.18
N ARG A 102 -21.90 14.62 -4.64
CA ARG A 102 -22.86 13.72 -5.29
C ARG A 102 -22.80 12.33 -4.68
N LEU A 103 -23.93 11.83 -4.22
CA LEU A 103 -24.12 10.41 -3.92
C LEU A 103 -24.29 9.65 -5.23
N LEU A 104 -23.59 8.53 -5.38
CA LEU A 104 -23.78 7.55 -6.44
C LEU A 104 -24.14 6.19 -5.83
N PRO A 105 -25.43 5.86 -5.67
CA PRO A 105 -25.85 4.55 -5.20
C PRO A 105 -25.48 3.46 -6.22
N CYS A 106 -24.84 2.40 -5.76
CA CYS A 106 -24.46 1.23 -6.56
C CYS A 106 -25.07 -0.02 -5.97
N ASP A 107 -25.31 -1.04 -6.80
CA ASP A 107 -25.59 -2.37 -6.30
C ASP A 107 -24.35 -2.95 -5.62
N ARG A 108 -24.58 -3.79 -4.61
CA ARG A 108 -23.47 -4.44 -3.84
C ARG A 108 -22.64 -5.34 -4.76
N ALA A 109 -21.46 -4.88 -5.16
CA ALA A 109 -20.56 -5.59 -6.08
C ALA A 109 -19.08 -5.50 -5.66
N GLY A 110 -18.78 -4.72 -4.64
CA GLY A 110 -17.41 -4.49 -4.13
C GLY A 110 -16.80 -3.16 -4.55
N LYS A 111 -15.69 -2.81 -3.91
CA LYS A 111 -15.02 -1.51 -4.05
C LYS A 111 -14.70 -1.15 -5.51
N LEU A 112 -14.10 -2.07 -6.27
CA LEU A 112 -13.64 -1.78 -7.63
C LEU A 112 -14.77 -1.50 -8.61
N PRO A 113 -15.87 -2.28 -8.67
CA PRO A 113 -17.04 -1.96 -9.48
C PRO A 113 -17.65 -0.59 -9.15
N ALA A 114 -17.77 -0.23 -7.86
CA ALA A 114 -18.27 1.07 -7.44
C ALA A 114 -17.37 2.22 -7.93
N LEU A 115 -16.04 2.08 -7.78
CA LEU A 115 -15.07 3.05 -8.31
C LEU A 115 -15.17 3.19 -9.83
N ASN A 116 -15.21 2.07 -10.56
CA ASN A 116 -15.30 2.08 -12.02
C ASN A 116 -16.60 2.77 -12.49
N ARG A 117 -17.72 2.52 -11.80
CA ARG A 117 -18.99 3.20 -12.11
C ARG A 117 -18.89 4.71 -11.89
N ALA A 118 -18.31 5.15 -10.78
CA ALA A 118 -18.09 6.57 -10.52
C ALA A 118 -17.22 7.24 -11.59
N VAL A 119 -16.17 6.56 -12.04
CA VAL A 119 -15.29 7.06 -13.11
C VAL A 119 -16.04 7.20 -14.44
N ARG A 120 -16.91 6.25 -14.79
CA ARG A 120 -17.70 6.34 -16.04
C ARG A 120 -18.67 7.55 -16.05
N GLU A 121 -19.11 7.98 -14.87
CA GLU A 121 -20.07 9.07 -14.72
C GLU A 121 -19.42 10.43 -14.44
N THR A 122 -18.12 10.58 -14.67
CA THR A 122 -17.34 11.81 -14.43
C THR A 122 -16.46 12.16 -15.62
N GLU A 123 -16.13 13.45 -15.81
CA GLU A 123 -15.36 13.95 -16.96
C GLU A 123 -14.12 14.78 -16.60
N SER A 124 -13.77 14.88 -15.32
CA SER A 124 -12.61 15.66 -14.85
C SER A 124 -11.31 15.17 -15.46
N GLU A 125 -10.32 16.06 -15.57
CA GLU A 125 -8.97 15.76 -16.10
C GLU A 125 -8.20 14.80 -15.19
N VAL A 126 -8.43 14.87 -13.88
CA VAL A 126 -7.80 14.06 -12.86
C VAL A 126 -8.86 13.37 -12.00
N LEU A 127 -8.65 12.10 -11.73
CA LEU A 127 -9.44 11.28 -10.82
C LEU A 127 -8.63 11.10 -9.53
N ALA A 128 -9.12 11.63 -8.42
CA ALA A 128 -8.54 11.43 -7.10
C ALA A 128 -9.37 10.40 -6.31
N PHE A 129 -8.73 9.63 -5.46
CA PHE A 129 -9.35 8.54 -4.72
C PHE A 129 -8.88 8.54 -3.27
N GLY A 130 -9.78 8.26 -2.36
CA GLY A 130 -9.48 8.12 -0.95
C GLY A 130 -10.52 7.29 -0.22
N ASP A 131 -10.08 6.58 0.83
CA ASP A 131 -10.98 5.77 1.64
C ASP A 131 -11.90 6.66 2.52
N ALA A 132 -13.07 6.14 2.89
CA ALA A 132 -14.07 6.84 3.68
C ALA A 132 -13.57 7.21 5.10
N ASN A 133 -12.64 6.44 5.64
CA ASN A 133 -12.05 6.66 6.97
C ASN A 133 -10.75 7.48 6.96
N ALA A 134 -10.31 7.96 5.80
CA ALA A 134 -9.12 8.80 5.69
C ALA A 134 -9.48 10.28 5.83
N THR A 135 -8.63 11.06 6.48
CA THR A 135 -8.74 12.53 6.55
C THR A 135 -7.56 13.13 5.79
N TRP A 136 -7.81 14.01 4.83
CA TRP A 136 -6.76 14.66 4.06
C TRP A 136 -6.35 15.99 4.69
N ALA A 137 -5.05 16.32 4.62
CA ALA A 137 -4.59 17.66 4.97
C ALA A 137 -5.21 18.70 4.02
N PRO A 138 -5.45 19.94 4.48
CA PRO A 138 -6.11 20.96 3.66
C PRO A 138 -5.47 21.18 2.29
N ASP A 139 -4.16 21.12 2.19
CA ASP A 139 -3.38 21.33 0.95
C ASP A 139 -3.03 20.03 0.20
N ALA A 140 -3.52 18.88 0.69
CA ALA A 140 -3.13 17.57 0.16
C ALA A 140 -3.47 17.39 -1.32
N LEU A 141 -4.65 17.88 -1.75
CA LEU A 141 -5.06 17.78 -3.15
C LEU A 141 -4.18 18.62 -4.07
N ARG A 142 -3.85 19.87 -3.69
CA ARG A 142 -2.91 20.70 -4.46
C ARG A 142 -1.57 20.02 -4.65
N LYS A 143 -1.02 19.49 -3.55
CA LYS A 143 0.26 18.76 -3.58
C LYS A 143 0.19 17.49 -4.40
N LEU A 144 -0.92 16.77 -4.34
CA LEU A 144 -1.12 15.55 -5.11
C LEU A 144 -1.13 15.83 -6.63
N VAL A 145 -1.86 16.86 -7.07
CA VAL A 145 -2.03 17.14 -8.49
C VAL A 145 -0.85 17.86 -9.13
N ARG A 146 0.01 18.56 -8.38
CA ARG A 146 1.15 19.32 -8.93
C ARG A 146 2.12 18.44 -9.73
N SER A 147 2.21 17.14 -9.43
CA SER A 147 3.04 16.19 -10.17
C SER A 147 2.50 15.87 -11.58
N PHE A 148 1.24 16.21 -11.87
CA PHE A 148 0.68 16.07 -13.22
C PHE A 148 1.12 17.19 -14.17
N ALA A 149 1.90 18.18 -13.73
CA ALA A 149 2.63 19.06 -14.62
C ALA A 149 3.67 18.30 -15.47
N ASP A 150 4.20 17.18 -14.95
CA ASP A 150 5.01 16.25 -15.72
C ASP A 150 4.10 15.40 -16.64
N PRO A 151 4.22 15.54 -17.98
CA PRO A 151 3.35 14.80 -18.90
C PRO A 151 3.54 13.28 -18.85
N ASP A 152 4.67 12.78 -18.35
CA ASP A 152 4.95 11.35 -18.22
C ASP A 152 4.24 10.75 -16.98
N VAL A 153 3.84 11.56 -16.01
CA VAL A 153 3.19 11.11 -14.79
C VAL A 153 1.71 10.83 -15.04
N ALA A 154 1.30 9.59 -14.79
CA ALA A 154 -0.08 9.15 -14.91
C ALA A 154 -0.74 8.78 -13.59
N TYR A 155 0.06 8.44 -12.57
CA TYR A 155 -0.40 8.08 -11.23
C TYR A 155 0.44 8.78 -10.18
N VAL A 156 -0.20 9.34 -9.17
CA VAL A 156 0.45 9.97 -8.01
C VAL A 156 -0.11 9.37 -6.74
N CYS A 157 0.76 8.90 -5.84
CA CYS A 157 0.39 8.40 -4.53
C CYS A 157 0.87 9.36 -3.45
N GLY A 158 -0.02 9.80 -2.57
CA GLY A 158 0.34 10.59 -1.39
C GLY A 158 0.84 9.72 -0.22
N GLN A 159 1.11 10.35 0.89
CA GLN A 159 1.58 9.73 2.13
C GLN A 159 0.45 9.54 3.13
N VAL A 160 0.30 8.31 3.62
CA VAL A 160 -0.54 8.04 4.80
C VAL A 160 0.29 8.23 6.06
N ARG A 161 -0.26 8.96 7.02
CA ARG A 161 0.24 9.06 8.40
C ARG A 161 -0.74 8.44 9.37
N PHE A 162 -0.22 7.65 10.30
CA PHE A 162 -1.04 7.05 11.35
C PHE A 162 -1.08 7.96 12.58
N GLY A 163 -2.24 8.55 12.85
CA GLY A 163 -2.43 9.50 13.93
C GLY A 163 -3.46 10.58 13.55
N ARG A 164 -3.41 11.71 14.27
CA ARG A 164 -4.23 12.89 13.98
C ARG A 164 -3.38 14.00 13.39
N GLN A 165 -4.03 15.00 12.78
CA GLN A 165 -3.37 16.23 12.28
C GLN A 165 -2.69 17.04 13.40
N ASP A 166 -3.07 16.80 14.67
CA ASP A 166 -2.50 17.49 15.85
C ASP A 166 -1.05 17.07 16.19
N GLY A 167 -0.40 16.28 15.35
CA GLY A 167 0.99 15.85 15.51
C GLY A 167 1.18 14.60 16.38
N THR A 168 0.10 13.97 16.89
CA THR A 168 0.19 12.69 17.60
C THR A 168 0.39 11.54 16.62
N ASN A 169 1.57 11.50 15.96
CA ASN A 169 1.90 10.49 14.98
C ASN A 169 2.45 9.23 15.65
N LYS A 170 1.84 8.06 15.35
CA LYS A 170 2.28 6.75 15.83
C LYS A 170 2.97 5.91 14.75
N GLU A 171 3.65 6.57 13.81
CA GLU A 171 4.40 5.85 12.78
C GLU A 171 5.52 5.01 13.38
N GLY A 172 5.44 3.71 13.18
CA GLY A 172 6.51 2.79 13.55
C GLY A 172 7.75 2.96 12.66
N VAL A 173 8.91 2.46 13.15
CA VAL A 173 10.18 2.44 12.41
C VAL A 173 10.01 1.80 11.02
N TYR A 174 9.23 0.71 10.96
CA TYR A 174 8.96 0.01 9.71
C TYR A 174 8.25 0.89 8.68
N TRP A 175 7.26 1.69 9.10
CA TRP A 175 6.53 2.57 8.18
C TRP A 175 7.43 3.67 7.61
N ARG A 176 8.27 4.30 8.45
CA ARG A 176 9.25 5.31 7.98
C ARG A 176 10.22 4.72 6.97
N TYR A 177 10.68 3.48 7.21
CA TYR A 177 11.52 2.74 6.28
C TYR A 177 10.81 2.50 4.94
N GLU A 178 9.54 2.07 4.93
CA GLU A 178 8.75 1.88 3.70
C GLU A 178 8.56 3.19 2.92
N MET A 179 8.30 4.30 3.60
CA MET A 179 8.15 5.60 2.94
C MET A 179 9.47 6.10 2.33
N TRP A 180 10.59 5.90 3.03
CA TRP A 180 11.91 6.19 2.50
C TRP A 180 12.26 5.35 1.27
N LEU A 181 11.95 4.06 1.28
CA LEU A 181 12.15 3.18 0.13
C LEU A 181 11.26 3.60 -1.05
N ARG A 182 9.98 3.89 -0.80
CA ARG A 182 9.04 4.38 -1.83
C ARG A 182 9.53 5.69 -2.46
N GLN A 183 10.09 6.59 -1.68
CA GLN A 183 10.69 7.82 -2.19
C GLN A 183 11.88 7.54 -3.12
N SER A 184 12.72 6.57 -2.76
CA SER A 184 13.84 6.14 -3.59
C SER A 184 13.37 5.52 -4.92
N GLU A 185 12.38 4.63 -4.90
CA GLU A 185 11.76 4.05 -6.10
C GLU A 185 11.15 5.13 -7.00
N SER A 186 10.39 6.08 -6.43
CA SER A 186 9.82 7.20 -7.16
C SER A 186 10.89 8.03 -7.88
N ALA A 187 12.01 8.28 -7.19
CA ALA A 187 13.15 9.00 -7.76
C ALA A 187 13.88 8.22 -8.87
N LEU A 188 13.86 6.89 -8.84
CA LEU A 188 14.42 6.04 -9.89
C LEU A 188 13.51 5.95 -11.14
N GLY A 189 12.24 6.32 -10.99
CA GLY A 189 11.28 6.36 -12.10
C GLY A 189 9.84 6.18 -11.66
N SER A 190 9.54 5.11 -10.94
CA SER A 190 8.17 4.80 -10.53
C SER A 190 8.14 3.95 -9.27
N ILE A 191 7.11 4.13 -8.45
CA ILE A 191 6.87 3.31 -7.27
C ILE A 191 6.32 1.94 -7.63
N THR A 192 6.65 0.93 -6.85
CA THR A 192 6.16 -0.45 -7.02
C THR A 192 4.79 -0.71 -6.39
N GLY A 193 4.23 0.27 -5.69
CA GLY A 193 2.90 0.22 -5.07
C GLY A 193 2.58 1.49 -4.31
N GLY A 194 1.31 1.87 -4.30
CA GLY A 194 0.77 3.03 -3.62
C GLY A 194 0.06 2.69 -2.30
N ASN A 195 -1.01 3.45 -2.02
CA ASN A 195 -1.98 3.19 -0.94
C ASN A 195 -3.39 3.57 -1.41
N GLY A 196 -4.40 3.07 -0.73
CA GLY A 196 -5.81 3.35 -1.06
C GLY A 196 -6.35 4.65 -0.48
N ALA A 197 -5.68 5.22 0.53
CA ALA A 197 -6.18 6.36 1.29
C ALA A 197 -6.00 7.71 0.59
N ILE A 198 -4.97 7.83 -0.28
CA ILE A 198 -4.70 9.05 -1.03
C ILE A 198 -3.89 8.76 -2.30
N TYR A 199 -4.53 8.85 -3.45
CA TYR A 199 -3.88 8.76 -4.76
C TYR A 199 -4.71 9.45 -5.83
N ALA A 200 -4.07 9.76 -6.95
CA ALA A 200 -4.74 10.32 -8.12
C ALA A 200 -4.20 9.68 -9.41
N VAL A 201 -5.04 9.67 -10.43
CA VAL A 201 -4.74 9.13 -11.77
C VAL A 201 -5.16 10.16 -12.82
N ARG A 202 -4.33 10.38 -13.82
CA ARG A 202 -4.72 11.15 -15.00
C ARG A 202 -5.87 10.41 -15.71
N ARG A 203 -6.99 11.08 -15.96
CA ARG A 203 -8.17 10.41 -16.53
C ARG A 203 -7.88 9.71 -17.86
N SER A 204 -7.09 10.31 -18.74
CA SER A 204 -6.72 9.71 -20.03
C SER A 204 -5.94 8.41 -19.91
N ASP A 205 -5.32 8.16 -18.75
CA ASP A 205 -4.57 6.95 -18.46
C ASP A 205 -5.36 5.94 -17.62
N TYR A 206 -6.55 6.33 -17.11
CA TYR A 206 -7.38 5.41 -16.34
C TYR A 206 -7.94 4.30 -17.22
N VAL A 207 -7.90 3.08 -16.71
CA VAL A 207 -8.58 1.91 -17.27
C VAL A 207 -9.26 1.14 -16.17
N GLU A 208 -10.37 0.50 -16.47
CA GLU A 208 -10.99 -0.43 -15.53
C GLU A 208 -10.07 -1.62 -15.32
N TRP A 209 -9.59 -1.76 -14.07
CA TRP A 209 -8.57 -2.75 -13.74
C TRP A 209 -9.09 -3.69 -12.65
N PRO A 210 -9.03 -5.02 -12.86
CA PRO A 210 -9.60 -5.99 -11.92
C PRO A 210 -8.74 -6.27 -10.68
N PHE A 211 -7.55 -5.69 -10.64
CA PHE A 211 -6.61 -5.81 -9.50
C PHE A 211 -6.58 -4.49 -8.75
N GLY A 212 -6.48 -4.45 -7.45
CA GLY A 212 -6.55 -3.23 -6.64
C GLY A 212 -5.72 -2.05 -7.17
N HIS A 213 -6.25 -0.84 -7.07
CA HIS A 213 -5.62 0.37 -7.60
C HIS A 213 -4.30 0.72 -6.91
N ASP A 214 -4.17 0.42 -5.62
CA ASP A 214 -2.99 0.71 -4.80
C ASP A 214 -1.75 -0.07 -5.25
N LEU A 215 -1.91 -1.32 -5.65
CA LEU A 215 -0.82 -2.15 -6.19
C LEU A 215 -0.81 -2.20 -7.71
N GLY A 216 -2.00 -2.31 -8.31
CA GLY A 216 -2.18 -2.57 -9.72
C GLY A 216 -1.84 -1.39 -10.61
N PHE A 217 -2.34 -0.19 -10.30
CA PHE A 217 -2.14 0.98 -11.16
C PHE A 217 -0.68 1.40 -11.31
N PRO A 218 0.16 1.48 -10.26
CA PRO A 218 1.57 1.81 -10.45
C PRO A 218 2.25 0.92 -11.47
N ASN A 219 2.06 -0.39 -11.37
CA ASN A 219 2.63 -1.35 -12.29
C ASN A 219 2.05 -1.21 -13.72
N LEU A 220 0.73 -1.07 -13.84
CA LEU A 220 0.05 -0.88 -15.12
C LEU A 220 0.53 0.40 -15.83
N MET A 221 0.72 1.50 -15.11
CA MET A 221 1.26 2.73 -15.69
C MET A 221 2.65 2.51 -16.29
N VAL A 222 3.52 1.81 -15.56
CA VAL A 222 4.87 1.49 -16.04
C VAL A 222 4.84 0.58 -17.26
N GLN A 223 3.97 -0.43 -17.30
CA GLN A 223 3.78 -1.29 -18.48
C GLN A 223 3.31 -0.50 -19.73
N ARG A 224 2.62 0.61 -19.51
CA ARG A 224 2.16 1.53 -20.57
C ARG A 224 3.17 2.63 -20.91
N GLY A 225 4.39 2.57 -20.37
CA GLY A 225 5.43 3.55 -20.59
C GLY A 225 5.23 4.86 -19.82
N ARG A 226 4.30 4.88 -18.84
CA ARG A 226 3.99 6.03 -18.00
C ARG A 226 4.70 5.92 -16.66
N ARG A 227 4.65 6.98 -15.85
CA ARG A 227 5.22 7.01 -14.50
C ARG A 227 4.15 6.97 -13.42
N ALA A 228 4.44 6.20 -12.37
CA ALA A 228 3.71 6.22 -11.12
C ALA A 228 4.63 6.76 -10.02
N VAL A 229 4.30 7.90 -9.42
CA VAL A 229 5.21 8.62 -8.52
C VAL A 229 4.64 8.77 -7.12
N TYR A 230 5.52 9.08 -6.17
CA TYR A 230 5.17 9.33 -4.77
C TYR A 230 5.33 10.82 -4.43
N GLU A 231 4.27 11.40 -3.85
CA GLU A 231 4.25 12.76 -3.34
C GLU A 231 4.20 12.75 -1.82
N PRO A 232 5.34 12.90 -1.13
CA PRO A 232 5.41 12.79 0.33
C PRO A 232 4.73 13.93 1.08
N GLU A 233 4.46 15.05 0.42
CA GLU A 233 3.81 16.20 1.04
C GLU A 233 2.28 16.16 0.95
N ALA A 234 1.72 15.33 0.05
CA ALA A 234 0.28 15.10 -0.02
C ALA A 234 -0.13 14.13 1.10
N LEU A 235 -0.65 14.66 2.21
CA LEU A 235 -0.85 13.90 3.43
C LEU A 235 -2.31 13.45 3.61
N ALA A 236 -2.48 12.18 3.96
CA ALA A 236 -3.72 11.63 4.50
C ALA A 236 -3.45 11.01 5.88
N TYR A 237 -4.43 11.11 6.76
CA TYR A 237 -4.37 10.57 8.13
C TYR A 237 -5.37 9.43 8.28
N GLU A 238 -4.92 8.35 8.89
CA GLU A 238 -5.74 7.20 9.25
C GLU A 238 -5.52 6.79 10.70
N LYS A 239 -6.53 6.17 11.31
CA LYS A 239 -6.37 5.54 12.61
C LYS A 239 -5.43 4.34 12.46
N PRO A 240 -4.41 4.19 13.33
CA PRO A 240 -3.60 3.00 13.37
C PRO A 240 -4.42 1.79 13.82
N SER A 241 -4.01 0.58 13.46
CA SER A 241 -4.51 -0.65 14.06
C SER A 241 -4.35 -0.60 15.58
N ARG A 242 -5.30 -1.16 16.34
CA ARG A 242 -5.31 -1.11 17.81
C ARG A 242 -4.08 -1.76 18.44
N ASP A 243 -3.66 -2.88 17.87
CA ASP A 243 -2.51 -3.68 18.30
C ASP A 243 -1.88 -4.44 17.11
N ILE A 244 -0.82 -5.20 17.41
CA ILE A 244 -0.07 -5.97 16.40
C ILE A 244 -0.94 -7.10 15.81
N GLU A 245 -1.79 -7.71 16.61
CA GLU A 245 -2.70 -8.78 16.21
C GLU A 245 -3.79 -8.28 15.26
N ASP A 246 -4.30 -7.07 15.50
CA ASP A 246 -5.26 -6.41 14.63
C ASP A 246 -4.62 -6.08 13.27
N GLU A 247 -3.39 -5.57 13.28
CA GLU A 247 -2.61 -5.36 12.05
C GLU A 247 -2.34 -6.67 11.31
N TYR A 248 -2.06 -7.77 12.03
CA TYR A 248 -1.90 -9.09 11.43
C TYR A 248 -3.19 -9.55 10.73
N ARG A 249 -4.35 -9.45 11.40
CA ARG A 249 -5.66 -9.80 10.80
C ARG A 249 -5.93 -8.95 9.55
N ARG A 250 -5.63 -7.66 9.61
CA ARG A 250 -5.73 -6.75 8.47
C ARG A 250 -4.85 -7.20 7.30
N LYS A 251 -3.59 -7.58 7.56
CA LYS A 251 -2.66 -8.05 6.53
C LYS A 251 -3.10 -9.38 5.92
N VAL A 252 -3.53 -10.36 6.72
CA VAL A 252 -4.03 -11.64 6.21
C VAL A 252 -5.25 -11.45 5.30
N ARG A 253 -6.09 -10.45 5.56
CA ARG A 253 -7.23 -10.09 4.70
C ARG A 253 -6.82 -9.41 3.40
N MET A 254 -5.82 -8.50 3.43
CA MET A 254 -5.42 -7.68 2.28
C MET A 254 -4.43 -8.40 1.34
N LEU A 255 -3.51 -9.18 1.88
CA LEU A 255 -2.42 -9.80 1.11
C LEU A 255 -2.86 -10.82 0.04
N PRO A 256 -4.03 -11.49 0.10
CA PRO A 256 -4.54 -12.29 -1.02
C PRO A 256 -4.64 -11.48 -2.33
N TRP A 257 -5.00 -10.20 -2.28
CA TRP A 257 -4.98 -9.29 -3.43
C TRP A 257 -3.57 -9.05 -3.98
N SER A 258 -2.57 -8.97 -3.10
CA SER A 258 -1.17 -8.83 -3.50
C SER A 258 -0.66 -10.08 -4.22
N TRP A 259 -1.02 -11.27 -3.75
CA TRP A 259 -0.70 -12.54 -4.40
C TRP A 259 -1.42 -12.67 -5.75
N ARG A 260 -2.71 -12.35 -5.79
CA ARG A 260 -3.47 -12.31 -7.04
C ARG A 260 -2.82 -11.40 -8.07
N HIS A 261 -2.46 -10.17 -7.68
CA HIS A 261 -1.77 -9.24 -8.57
C HIS A 261 -0.44 -9.82 -9.08
N LEU A 262 0.35 -10.44 -8.21
CA LEU A 262 1.64 -11.02 -8.60
C LEU A 262 1.48 -12.17 -9.61
N PHE A 263 0.49 -13.04 -9.42
CA PHE A 263 0.32 -14.23 -10.27
C PHE A 263 -0.50 -13.97 -11.54
N GLU A 264 -1.57 -13.18 -11.44
CA GLU A 264 -2.54 -13.02 -12.53
C GLU A 264 -2.29 -11.78 -13.40
N ALA A 265 -1.80 -10.66 -12.81
CA ALA A 265 -1.67 -9.38 -13.52
C ALA A 265 -0.49 -9.32 -14.50
N LYS A 266 0.32 -10.38 -14.63
CA LYS A 266 1.54 -10.40 -15.44
C LYS A 266 2.49 -9.24 -15.12
N SER A 267 2.54 -8.84 -13.85
CA SER A 267 3.22 -7.64 -13.36
C SER A 267 4.72 -7.55 -13.68
N LEU A 268 5.38 -8.69 -13.92
CA LEU A 268 6.79 -8.74 -14.27
C LEU A 268 7.07 -8.60 -15.78
N ARG A 269 6.03 -8.48 -16.62
CA ARG A 269 6.18 -8.41 -18.08
C ARG A 269 6.03 -6.98 -18.59
N GLY A 270 6.79 -6.63 -19.62
CA GLY A 270 6.66 -5.34 -20.30
C GLY A 270 7.10 -4.14 -19.47
N VAL A 271 7.92 -4.34 -18.44
CA VAL A 271 8.46 -3.28 -17.59
C VAL A 271 9.95 -3.07 -17.82
N PRO A 272 10.48 -1.85 -17.59
CA PRO A 272 11.92 -1.58 -17.73
C PRO A 272 12.76 -2.41 -16.74
N PRO A 273 14.03 -2.73 -17.08
CA PRO A 273 14.88 -3.59 -16.22
C PRO A 273 15.06 -3.10 -14.79
N VAL A 274 15.18 -1.78 -14.57
CA VAL A 274 15.31 -1.21 -13.23
C VAL A 274 14.03 -1.48 -12.44
N TYR A 275 12.87 -1.19 -13.00
CA TYR A 275 11.59 -1.44 -12.36
C TYR A 275 11.33 -2.94 -12.11
N LEU A 276 11.77 -3.80 -13.03
CA LEU A 276 11.73 -5.25 -12.82
C LEU A 276 12.57 -5.66 -11.60
N ALA A 277 13.79 -5.11 -11.47
CA ALA A 277 14.64 -5.35 -10.31
C ALA A 277 13.98 -4.87 -9.00
N GLU A 278 13.31 -3.72 -9.02
CA GLU A 278 12.52 -3.19 -7.90
C GLU A 278 11.36 -4.14 -7.53
N LEU A 279 10.57 -4.59 -8.52
CA LEU A 279 9.47 -5.54 -8.29
C LEU A 279 9.97 -6.87 -7.71
N LEU A 280 11.03 -7.43 -8.26
CA LEU A 280 11.61 -8.69 -7.76
C LEU A 280 12.14 -8.53 -6.33
N SER A 281 12.84 -7.43 -6.05
CA SER A 281 13.48 -7.18 -4.75
C SER A 281 12.48 -6.76 -3.67
N HIS A 282 11.57 -5.83 -4.01
CA HIS A 282 10.65 -5.24 -3.02
C HIS A 282 9.34 -6.02 -2.90
N ARG A 283 8.81 -6.59 -3.99
CA ARG A 283 7.51 -7.28 -3.95
C ARG A 283 7.67 -8.80 -3.88
N VAL A 284 8.34 -9.40 -4.86
CA VAL A 284 8.43 -10.88 -4.92
C VAL A 284 9.20 -11.45 -3.73
N LEU A 285 10.43 -10.97 -3.48
CA LEU A 285 11.23 -11.48 -2.36
C LEU A 285 10.64 -11.14 -0.99
N ARG A 286 10.03 -9.95 -0.85
CA ARG A 286 9.41 -9.56 0.42
C ARG A 286 8.16 -10.38 0.72
N TYR A 287 7.29 -10.62 -0.25
CA TYR A 287 6.14 -11.52 -0.06
C TYR A 287 6.60 -12.96 0.17
N GLY A 288 7.69 -13.36 -0.49
CA GLY A 288 8.33 -14.66 -0.32
C GLY A 288 9.15 -14.81 0.98
N SER A 289 9.36 -13.74 1.77
CA SER A 289 10.29 -13.77 2.92
C SER A 289 9.90 -14.80 3.98
N GLY A 290 8.60 -15.05 4.19
CA GLY A 290 8.14 -16.11 5.11
C GLY A 290 8.64 -17.50 4.71
N PHE A 291 8.61 -17.81 3.42
CA PHE A 291 9.13 -19.07 2.89
C PHE A 291 10.65 -19.13 2.99
N LEU A 292 11.33 -18.01 2.73
CA LEU A 292 12.80 -17.94 2.89
C LEU A 292 13.21 -18.18 4.35
N HIS A 293 12.47 -17.64 5.34
CA HIS A 293 12.73 -17.91 6.76
C HIS A 293 12.51 -19.39 7.12
N VAL A 294 11.43 -20.01 6.67
CA VAL A 294 11.18 -21.43 6.91
C VAL A 294 12.27 -22.28 6.27
N THR A 295 12.65 -21.98 5.02
CA THR A 295 13.72 -22.71 4.32
C THR A 295 15.07 -22.52 5.00
N LEU A 296 15.38 -21.30 5.44
CA LEU A 296 16.62 -20.99 6.17
C LEU A 296 16.68 -21.78 7.49
N LEU A 297 15.57 -21.83 8.24
CA LEU A 297 15.50 -22.59 9.50
C LEU A 297 15.70 -24.09 9.27
N ALA A 298 14.97 -24.67 8.33
CA ALA A 298 15.07 -26.09 8.02
C ALA A 298 16.48 -26.48 7.55
N THR A 299 17.08 -25.67 6.68
CA THR A 299 18.44 -25.91 6.18
C THR A 299 19.52 -25.66 7.25
N SER A 300 19.33 -24.68 8.16
CA SER A 300 20.24 -24.47 9.30
C SER A 300 20.25 -25.67 10.25
N ILE A 301 19.09 -26.25 10.54
CA ILE A 301 18.96 -27.48 11.35
C ILE A 301 19.67 -28.64 10.66
N ALA A 302 19.39 -28.88 9.37
CA ALA A 302 19.96 -30.00 8.62
C ALA A 302 21.48 -29.91 8.43
N LEU A 303 22.04 -28.70 8.45
CA LEU A 303 23.46 -28.41 8.19
C LEU A 303 24.25 -28.03 9.44
N VAL A 304 23.68 -28.08 10.64
CA VAL A 304 24.30 -27.57 11.88
C VAL A 304 25.68 -28.17 12.15
N GLY A 305 25.93 -29.42 11.78
CA GLY A 305 27.20 -30.12 11.89
C GLY A 305 28.19 -29.88 10.74
N GLU A 306 27.77 -29.18 9.67
CA GLU A 306 28.56 -28.99 8.46
C GLU A 306 29.47 -27.72 8.50
N GLY A 307 29.46 -26.98 9.61
CA GLY A 307 30.31 -25.82 9.81
C GLY A 307 29.65 -24.67 10.57
N TRP A 308 30.47 -23.77 11.08
CA TRP A 308 30.04 -22.66 11.95
C TRP A 308 28.97 -21.72 11.36
N PRO A 309 28.91 -21.43 10.03
CA PRO A 309 27.90 -20.50 9.52
C PRO A 309 26.46 -21.02 9.74
N TYR A 310 26.25 -22.33 9.62
CA TYR A 310 24.94 -22.95 9.79
C TYR A 310 24.49 -22.97 11.26
N ALA A 311 25.45 -23.26 12.16
CA ALA A 311 25.22 -23.20 13.61
C ALA A 311 24.95 -21.76 14.08
N ALA A 312 25.69 -20.77 13.58
CA ALA A 312 25.50 -19.37 13.87
C ALA A 312 24.13 -18.86 13.36
N ALA A 313 23.74 -19.23 12.14
CA ALA A 313 22.43 -18.88 11.61
C ALA A 313 21.29 -19.50 12.42
N LEU A 314 21.41 -20.76 12.83
CA LEU A 314 20.43 -21.42 13.70
C LEU A 314 20.32 -20.70 15.06
N ALA A 315 21.44 -20.39 15.68
CA ALA A 315 21.49 -19.65 16.96
C ALA A 315 20.86 -18.25 16.84
N ALA A 316 21.14 -17.52 15.75
CA ALA A 316 20.54 -16.21 15.48
C ALA A 316 19.03 -16.28 15.29
N GLN A 317 18.54 -17.30 14.56
CA GLN A 317 17.09 -17.53 14.37
C GLN A 317 16.42 -17.91 15.69
N ALA A 318 17.04 -18.76 16.50
CA ALA A 318 16.52 -19.12 17.82
C ALA A 318 16.44 -17.91 18.76
N ALA A 319 17.48 -17.07 18.79
CA ALA A 319 17.50 -15.83 19.57
C ALA A 319 16.41 -14.86 19.09
N TRP A 320 16.24 -14.72 17.78
CA TRP A 320 15.17 -13.88 17.20
C TRP A 320 13.77 -14.37 17.57
N LEU A 321 13.53 -15.69 17.49
CA LEU A 321 12.24 -16.28 17.89
C LEU A 321 11.98 -16.13 19.39
N ALA A 322 13.02 -16.27 20.24
CA ALA A 322 12.91 -16.00 21.68
C ALA A 322 12.56 -14.53 21.96
N LEU A 323 13.21 -13.58 21.23
CA LEU A 323 12.90 -12.16 21.32
C LEU A 323 11.47 -11.86 20.87
N ALA A 324 10.98 -12.49 19.79
CA ALA A 324 9.60 -12.34 19.34
C ALA A 324 8.60 -12.92 20.38
N ALA A 325 8.93 -14.05 21.01
CA ALA A 325 8.12 -14.61 22.10
C ALA A 325 8.05 -13.66 23.30
N ALA A 326 9.16 -13.04 23.68
CA ALA A 326 9.18 -11.99 24.72
C ALA A 326 8.26 -10.81 24.34
N GLY A 327 8.24 -10.41 23.05
CA GLY A 327 7.34 -9.38 22.54
C GLY A 327 5.88 -9.76 22.64
N LYS A 328 5.52 -11.00 22.29
CA LYS A 328 4.17 -11.55 22.46
C LYS A 328 3.72 -11.52 23.93
N LEU A 329 4.63 -11.86 24.83
CA LEU A 329 4.38 -11.83 26.29
C LEU A 329 4.46 -10.44 26.89
N LYS A 330 4.68 -9.39 26.07
CA LYS A 330 4.81 -7.98 26.49
C LYS A 330 5.89 -7.76 27.56
N LEU A 331 6.95 -8.59 27.53
CA LEU A 331 8.07 -8.42 28.44
C LEU A 331 8.87 -7.14 28.08
N PRO A 332 9.43 -6.42 29.06
CA PRO A 332 10.14 -5.17 28.85
C PRO A 332 11.56 -5.39 28.29
N VAL A 333 11.67 -6.12 27.18
CA VAL A 333 12.94 -6.38 26.48
C VAL A 333 13.03 -5.45 25.28
N PRO A 334 14.10 -4.64 25.15
CA PRO A 334 14.31 -3.77 24.00
C PRO A 334 14.25 -4.54 22.67
N GLY A 335 13.47 -4.05 21.71
CA GLY A 335 13.32 -4.68 20.40
C GLY A 335 12.33 -5.86 20.32
N ALA A 336 11.84 -6.38 21.45
CA ALA A 336 10.92 -7.53 21.46
C ALA A 336 9.62 -7.27 20.69
N GLY A 337 9.01 -6.10 20.84
CA GLY A 337 7.82 -5.72 20.09
C GLY A 337 8.07 -5.64 18.57
N LEU A 338 9.22 -5.16 18.15
CA LEU A 338 9.60 -5.12 16.73
C LEU A 338 9.84 -6.52 16.16
N ALA A 339 10.49 -7.40 16.92
CA ALA A 339 10.69 -8.79 16.52
C ALA A 339 9.37 -9.54 16.38
N TYR A 340 8.45 -9.35 17.31
CA TYR A 340 7.10 -9.93 17.26
C TYR A 340 6.30 -9.39 16.07
N TYR A 341 6.31 -8.08 15.86
CA TYR A 341 5.66 -7.44 14.71
C TYR A 341 6.19 -8.01 13.38
N TYR A 342 7.52 -8.07 13.22
CA TYR A 342 8.15 -8.61 12.02
C TYR A 342 7.77 -10.06 11.77
N LEU A 343 7.79 -10.90 12.82
CA LEU A 343 7.39 -12.32 12.73
C LEU A 343 5.95 -12.45 12.23
N LEU A 344 5.00 -11.71 12.83
CA LEU A 344 3.60 -11.78 12.43
C LEU A 344 3.36 -11.24 11.01
N MET A 345 3.97 -10.11 10.64
CA MET A 345 3.81 -9.55 9.30
C MET A 345 4.39 -10.47 8.21
N THR A 346 5.53 -11.10 8.49
CA THR A 346 6.14 -12.08 7.60
C THR A 346 5.29 -13.36 7.51
N TRP A 347 4.77 -13.85 8.64
CA TRP A 347 3.88 -15.01 8.66
C TRP A 347 2.55 -14.74 7.95
N ALA A 348 2.03 -13.53 8.03
CA ALA A 348 0.82 -13.12 7.32
C ALA A 348 0.93 -13.33 5.80
N THR A 349 2.13 -13.18 5.21
CA THR A 349 2.31 -13.42 3.77
C THR A 349 2.12 -14.89 3.41
N VAL A 350 2.58 -15.80 4.25
CA VAL A 350 2.43 -17.28 4.07
C VAL A 350 0.96 -17.69 4.21
N VAL A 351 0.32 -17.23 5.30
CA VAL A 351 -1.10 -17.53 5.56
C VAL A 351 -1.98 -16.99 4.44
N ALA A 352 -1.73 -15.76 4.00
CA ALA A 352 -2.46 -15.13 2.92
C ALA A 352 -2.29 -15.84 1.57
N LEU A 353 -1.10 -16.40 1.27
CA LEU A 353 -0.93 -17.24 0.09
C LEU A 353 -1.77 -18.51 0.19
N GLY A 354 -1.73 -19.18 1.34
CA GLY A 354 -2.56 -20.38 1.57
C GLY A 354 -4.06 -20.07 1.41
N ARG A 355 -4.52 -18.90 1.87
CA ARG A 355 -5.89 -18.45 1.70
C ARG A 355 -6.20 -18.16 0.22
N TYR A 356 -5.33 -17.42 -0.46
CA TYR A 356 -5.48 -17.12 -1.88
C TYR A 356 -5.58 -18.38 -2.74
N LEU A 357 -4.73 -19.39 -2.48
CA LEU A 357 -4.74 -20.65 -3.24
C LEU A 357 -5.99 -21.50 -3.01
N ARG A 358 -6.67 -21.37 -1.87
CA ARG A 358 -7.90 -22.11 -1.55
C ARG A 358 -9.18 -21.38 -1.96
N GLU A 359 -9.24 -20.07 -1.75
CA GLU A 359 -10.45 -19.28 -1.79
C GLU A 359 -10.39 -18.17 -2.86
N GLY A 360 -9.20 -17.89 -3.42
CA GLY A 360 -8.96 -16.71 -4.26
C GLY A 360 -8.83 -15.42 -3.43
N ALA A 361 -8.80 -14.27 -4.12
CA ALA A 361 -8.91 -12.98 -3.47
C ALA A 361 -10.40 -12.62 -3.27
N PRO A 362 -10.83 -12.19 -2.07
CA PRO A 362 -12.23 -11.88 -1.79
C PRO A 362 -12.70 -10.71 -2.65
N LEU A 363 -13.79 -10.87 -3.39
CA LEU A 363 -14.35 -9.79 -4.23
C LEU A 363 -15.02 -8.71 -3.37
N MET A 364 -15.67 -9.13 -2.29
CA MET A 364 -16.34 -8.23 -1.36
C MET A 364 -15.35 -7.70 -0.33
N TRP A 365 -15.37 -6.41 -0.07
CA TRP A 365 -14.61 -5.83 1.02
C TRP A 365 -15.44 -5.86 2.32
N GLU A 366 -14.79 -6.25 3.38
CA GLU A 366 -15.34 -6.19 4.73
C GLU A 366 -14.71 -5.02 5.49
N LYS A 367 -15.49 -4.36 6.33
CA LYS A 367 -14.98 -3.33 7.24
C LYS A 367 -13.84 -3.90 8.08
N ALA A 368 -12.76 -3.15 8.26
CA ALA A 368 -11.79 -3.47 9.28
C ALA A 368 -12.32 -2.98 10.63
N GLU A 369 -12.71 -3.89 11.52
CA GLU A 369 -13.04 -3.54 12.88
C GLU A 369 -11.87 -2.74 13.51
N GLY A 370 -12.19 -1.63 14.17
CA GLY A 370 -11.21 -0.81 14.88
C GLY A 370 -10.48 0.28 14.08
N THR A 371 -10.76 0.42 12.78
CA THR A 371 -10.22 1.52 11.96
C THR A 371 -11.24 2.64 11.71
N ARG A 372 -12.41 2.57 12.33
CA ARG A 372 -13.52 3.53 12.24
C ARG A 372 -13.63 4.35 13.51
#